data_d4b8c1e494371bdb55d2ff009385bcd6
#
_entry.id   d4b8c1e494371bdb55d2ff009385bcd6
#
_cell.length_a   1.000
_cell.length_b   1.000
_cell.length_c   1.000
_cell.angle_alpha   90.00
_cell.angle_beta   90.00
_cell.angle_gamma   90.00
#
_symmetry.space_group_name_H-M   'P 1'
#
loop_
_entity.id
_entity.type
_entity.pdbx_description
1 polymer ?
#
loop_
_entity_poly.entity_id
_entity_poly.type
_entity_poly.pdbx_seq_one_letter_code
_entity_poly.pdbx_strand_id
1 'polypeptide(L)'
;WPDRDGLSVAPKAANEALVKGLAREEGRYDIRANSILVGVIEAGMFPVLLEQGQFDQAWIDETQKMLALKRWGKAHDVGRAAVFLASDRANYITGQQLNVSGGYGL
;
A
#
# COMPACT_ATOMS: atom_id res chain seq x y z
N TRP A 1 3.90 1.01 -13.76
CA TRP A 1 3.66 2.41 -14.14
C TRP A 1 2.49 2.49 -15.13
N PRO A 2 1.28 2.83 -14.66
CA PRO A 2 0.15 3.03 -15.55
C PRO A 2 0.32 4.27 -16.44
N ASP A 3 -0.27 4.23 -17.61
CA ASP A 3 -0.22 5.37 -18.52
C ASP A 3 -0.85 6.62 -17.88
N ARG A 4 -0.19 7.78 -18.07
CA ARG A 4 -0.67 9.08 -17.58
C ARG A 4 -0.81 9.17 -16.05
N ASP A 5 -0.07 8.36 -15.30
CA ASP A 5 -0.15 8.31 -13.84
C ASP A 5 1.09 8.93 -13.16
N GLY A 6 1.85 9.75 -13.87
CA GLY A 6 3.08 10.34 -13.33
C GLY A 6 2.88 11.21 -12.09
N LEU A 7 1.74 11.91 -11.99
CA LEU A 7 1.42 12.73 -10.82
C LEU A 7 1.12 11.90 -9.58
N SER A 8 0.77 10.63 -9.74
CA SER A 8 0.56 9.69 -8.63
C SER A 8 1.82 8.88 -8.34
N VAL A 9 2.44 8.31 -9.36
CA VAL A 9 3.57 7.39 -9.21
C VAL A 9 4.83 8.09 -8.72
N ALA A 10 5.18 9.25 -9.28
CA ALA A 10 6.43 9.93 -8.93
C ALA A 10 6.49 10.38 -7.47
N PRO A 11 5.45 11.03 -6.90
CA PRO A 11 5.45 11.37 -5.47
C PRO A 11 5.52 10.15 -4.56
N LYS A 12 4.84 9.06 -4.92
CA LYS A 12 4.89 7.81 -4.13
C LYS A 12 6.29 7.20 -4.15
N ALA A 13 6.95 7.20 -5.29
CA ALA A 13 8.33 6.73 -5.40
C ALA A 13 9.27 7.59 -4.56
N ALA A 14 9.06 8.92 -4.54
CA ALA A 14 9.82 9.83 -3.71
C ALA A 14 9.63 9.54 -2.22
N ASN A 15 8.39 9.25 -1.78
CA ASN A 15 8.12 8.85 -0.40
C ASN A 15 8.86 7.57 -0.02
N GLU A 16 8.92 6.58 -0.92
CA GLU A 16 9.66 5.34 -0.66
C GLU A 16 11.17 5.59 -0.48
N ALA A 17 11.74 6.46 -1.31
CA ALA A 17 13.14 6.86 -1.17
C ALA A 17 13.38 7.58 0.16
N LEU A 18 12.46 8.46 0.57
CA LEU A 18 12.53 9.18 1.84
C LEU A 18 12.49 8.22 3.03
N VAL A 19 11.62 7.23 3.00
CA VAL A 19 11.51 6.20 4.06
C VAL A 19 12.84 5.47 4.22
N LYS A 20 13.49 5.07 3.13
CA LYS A 20 14.79 4.41 3.17
C LYS A 20 15.87 5.31 3.74
N GLY A 21 15.86 6.58 3.36
CA GLY A 21 16.78 7.56 3.90
C GLY A 21 16.61 7.75 5.41
N LEU A 22 15.39 7.93 5.87
CA LEU A 22 15.08 8.06 7.30
C LEU A 22 15.50 6.81 8.07
N ALA A 23 15.21 5.63 7.54
CA ALA A 23 15.60 4.37 8.19
C ALA A 23 17.11 4.29 8.36
N ARG A 24 17.86 4.67 7.33
CA ARG A 24 19.32 4.63 7.36
C ARG A 24 19.93 5.66 8.30
N GLU A 25 19.42 6.89 8.27
CA GLU A 25 20.00 8.00 9.01
C GLU A 25 19.58 7.99 10.49
N GLU A 26 18.34 7.63 10.78
CA GLU A 26 17.78 7.71 12.14
C GLU A 26 17.88 6.41 12.91
N GLY A 27 18.32 5.32 12.28
CA GLY A 27 18.49 4.02 12.93
C GLY A 27 19.45 4.05 14.12
N ARG A 28 20.42 4.94 14.09
CA ARG A 28 21.36 5.14 15.21
C ARG A 28 20.67 5.60 16.50
N TYR A 29 19.46 6.14 16.39
CA TYR A 29 18.65 6.55 17.53
C TYR A 29 17.54 5.54 17.84
N ASP A 30 17.63 4.36 17.25
CA ASP A 30 16.62 3.32 17.38
C ASP A 30 15.24 3.73 16.83
N ILE A 31 15.25 4.64 15.85
CA ILE A 31 14.04 5.06 15.14
C ILE A 31 13.92 4.22 13.87
N ARG A 32 12.75 3.65 13.66
CA ARG A 32 12.44 2.81 12.50
C ARG A 32 11.51 3.56 11.54
N ALA A 33 11.69 3.32 10.27
CA ALA A 33 10.83 3.86 9.22
C ALA A 33 10.55 2.76 8.20
N ASN A 34 9.29 2.46 8.01
CA ASN A 34 8.81 1.46 7.05
C ASN A 34 7.64 2.03 6.28
N SER A 35 7.31 1.43 5.17
CA SER A 35 6.15 1.81 4.38
C SER A 35 5.22 0.62 4.12
N ILE A 36 3.96 0.93 3.86
CA ILE A 36 2.96 -0.05 3.48
C ILE A 36 2.51 0.29 2.06
N LEU A 37 2.67 -0.66 1.17
CA LEU A 37 2.18 -0.56 -0.20
C LEU A 37 0.80 -1.20 -0.25
N VAL A 38 -0.19 -0.38 -0.56
CA VAL A 38 -1.59 -0.77 -0.47
C VAL A 38 -2.12 -1.14 -1.86
N GLY A 39 -2.80 -2.26 -1.96
CA GLY A 39 -3.50 -2.67 -3.17
C GLY A 39 -4.88 -2.01 -3.28
N VAL A 40 -5.84 -2.71 -3.87
CA VAL A 40 -7.21 -2.21 -4.00
C VAL A 40 -7.95 -2.45 -2.69
N ILE A 41 -8.37 -1.37 -2.04
CA ILE A 41 -9.00 -1.39 -0.72
C ILE A 41 -10.41 -0.79 -0.81
N GLU A 42 -11.39 -1.49 -0.26
CA GLU A 42 -12.77 -1.03 -0.15
C GLU A 42 -12.94 0.00 0.98
N ALA A 43 -12.28 1.15 0.84
CA ALA A 43 -12.30 2.18 1.88
C ALA A 43 -12.09 3.56 1.29
N GLY A 44 -12.29 4.60 2.08
CA GLY A 44 -12.12 5.97 1.66
C GLY A 44 -13.04 6.35 0.50
N MET A 45 -12.47 6.86 -0.57
CA MET A 45 -13.22 7.29 -1.77
C MET A 45 -13.63 6.14 -2.68
N PHE A 46 -13.06 4.93 -2.52
CA PHE A 46 -13.31 3.82 -3.43
C PHE A 46 -14.78 3.41 -3.50
N PRO A 47 -15.51 3.18 -2.38
CA PRO A 47 -16.92 2.83 -2.46
C PRO A 47 -17.77 3.92 -3.13
N VAL A 48 -17.47 5.19 -2.87
CA VAL A 48 -18.18 6.34 -3.46
C VAL A 48 -17.96 6.37 -4.96
N LEU A 49 -16.72 6.22 -5.41
CA LEU A 49 -16.40 6.22 -6.84
C LEU A 49 -17.04 5.03 -7.56
N LEU A 50 -17.11 3.88 -6.90
CA LEU A 50 -17.75 2.70 -7.44
C LEU A 50 -19.25 2.92 -7.64
N GLU A 51 -19.95 3.52 -6.67
CA GLU A 51 -21.37 3.86 -6.76
C GLU A 51 -21.65 4.89 -7.87
N GLN A 52 -20.72 5.82 -8.09
CA GLN A 52 -20.83 6.84 -9.10
C GLN A 52 -20.52 6.33 -10.52
N GLY A 53 -20.17 5.05 -10.66
CA GLY A 53 -19.83 4.48 -11.96
C GLY A 53 -18.49 4.96 -12.52
N GLN A 54 -17.57 5.41 -11.66
CA GLN A 54 -16.25 5.86 -12.08
C GLN A 54 -15.36 4.71 -12.55
N PHE A 55 -15.71 3.47 -12.18
CA PHE A 55 -15.03 2.26 -12.61
C PHE A 55 -16.01 1.42 -13.44
N ASP A 56 -15.59 0.95 -14.62
CA ASP A 56 -16.41 0.06 -15.43
C ASP A 56 -16.25 -1.40 -14.97
N GLN A 57 -17.16 -2.25 -15.44
CA GLN A 57 -17.16 -3.66 -15.07
C GLN A 57 -15.92 -4.38 -15.56
N ALA A 58 -15.40 -4.00 -16.73
CA ALA A 58 -14.19 -4.60 -17.30
C ALA A 58 -12.98 -4.34 -16.39
N TRP A 59 -12.85 -3.14 -15.86
CA TRP A 59 -11.80 -2.79 -14.91
C TRP A 59 -11.93 -3.59 -13.61
N ILE A 60 -13.15 -3.69 -13.08
CA ILE A 60 -13.43 -4.46 -11.85
C ILE A 60 -13.03 -5.92 -12.06
N ASP A 61 -13.44 -6.52 -13.18
CA ASP A 61 -13.14 -7.93 -13.46
C ASP A 61 -11.65 -8.18 -13.63
N GLU A 62 -10.94 -7.30 -14.35
CA GLU A 62 -9.49 -7.41 -14.51
C GLU A 62 -8.76 -7.27 -13.18
N THR A 63 -9.17 -6.32 -12.34
CA THR A 63 -8.59 -6.12 -11.02
C THR A 63 -8.75 -7.36 -10.15
N GLN A 64 -9.95 -7.97 -10.17
CA GLN A 64 -10.22 -9.20 -9.42
C GLN A 64 -9.38 -10.38 -9.90
N LYS A 65 -9.15 -10.50 -11.21
CA LYS A 65 -8.33 -11.56 -11.78
C LYS A 65 -6.88 -11.51 -11.32
N MET A 66 -6.36 -10.31 -11.10
CA MET A 66 -4.96 -10.10 -10.71
C MET A 66 -4.71 -10.34 -9.23
N LEU A 67 -5.75 -10.57 -8.45
CA LEU A 67 -5.63 -10.86 -7.03
C LEU A 67 -5.42 -12.36 -6.79
N ALA A 68 -4.40 -12.71 -6.02
CA ALA A 68 -4.20 -14.08 -5.57
C ALA A 68 -5.24 -14.46 -4.53
N LEU A 69 -5.46 -13.56 -3.56
CA LEU A 69 -6.58 -13.67 -2.61
C LEU A 69 -7.78 -12.99 -3.27
N LYS A 70 -8.77 -13.77 -3.70
CA LYS A 70 -9.87 -13.32 -4.57
C LYS A 70 -10.87 -12.40 -3.86
N ARG A 71 -10.36 -11.35 -3.22
CA ARG A 71 -11.16 -10.28 -2.61
C ARG A 71 -10.37 -8.98 -2.58
N TRP A 72 -11.07 -7.87 -2.61
CA TRP A 72 -10.46 -6.58 -2.31
C TRP A 72 -10.16 -6.49 -0.81
N GLY A 73 -9.14 -5.71 -0.46
CA GLY A 73 -8.79 -5.49 0.93
C GLY A 73 -9.77 -4.55 1.63
N LYS A 74 -9.73 -4.58 2.94
CA LYS A 74 -10.52 -3.70 3.80
C LYS A 74 -9.58 -2.80 4.60
N ALA A 75 -10.12 -1.68 5.10
CA ALA A 75 -9.32 -0.72 5.85
C ALA A 75 -8.54 -1.37 7.00
N HIS A 76 -9.16 -2.31 7.73
CA HIS A 76 -8.50 -2.99 8.85
C HIS A 76 -7.35 -3.90 8.40
N ASP A 77 -7.33 -4.37 7.17
CA ASP A 77 -6.18 -5.14 6.65
C ASP A 77 -4.92 -4.28 6.66
N VAL A 78 -5.05 -3.03 6.24
CA VAL A 78 -3.96 -2.05 6.27
C VAL A 78 -3.65 -1.63 7.70
N GLY A 79 -4.68 -1.36 8.51
CA GLY A 79 -4.53 -0.96 9.90
C GLY A 79 -3.79 -2.00 10.74
N ARG A 80 -4.08 -3.27 10.56
CA ARG A 80 -3.38 -4.35 11.27
C ARG A 80 -1.91 -4.41 10.90
N ALA A 81 -1.57 -4.21 9.63
CA ALA A 81 -0.17 -4.14 9.20
C ALA A 81 0.55 -2.95 9.83
N ALA A 82 -0.11 -1.79 9.89
CA ALA A 82 0.45 -0.59 10.49
C ALA A 82 0.71 -0.79 11.99
N VAL A 83 -0.23 -1.39 12.71
CA VAL A 83 -0.07 -1.69 14.14
C VAL A 83 1.10 -2.65 14.37
N PHE A 84 1.23 -3.68 13.54
CA PHE A 84 2.37 -4.61 13.63
C PHE A 84 3.70 -3.87 13.44
N LEU A 85 3.83 -3.08 12.38
CA LEU A 85 5.07 -2.35 12.08
C LEU A 85 5.43 -1.33 13.16
N ALA A 86 4.42 -0.73 13.80
CA ALA A 86 4.62 0.25 14.87
C ALA A 86 4.91 -0.40 16.23
N SER A 87 4.68 -1.69 16.37
CA SER A 87 4.83 -2.40 17.65
C SER A 87 6.26 -2.92 17.86
N ASP A 88 6.55 -3.33 19.10
CA ASP A 88 7.81 -3.95 19.45
C ASP A 88 8.04 -5.28 18.74
N ARG A 89 6.98 -5.91 18.23
CA ARG A 89 7.09 -7.13 17.44
C ARG A 89 7.87 -6.93 16.15
N ALA A 90 7.93 -5.70 15.66
CA ALA A 90 8.67 -5.33 14.46
C ALA A 90 9.94 -4.55 14.79
N ASN A 91 10.49 -4.70 15.98
CA ASN A 91 11.58 -3.85 16.47
C ASN A 91 12.90 -4.00 15.73
N TYR A 92 13.06 -5.02 14.91
CA TYR A 92 14.24 -5.22 14.07
C TYR A 92 13.95 -5.04 12.58
N ILE A 93 12.82 -4.41 12.24
CA ILE A 93 12.37 -4.16 10.87
C ILE A 93 12.44 -2.65 10.61
N THR A 94 13.27 -2.24 9.66
CA THR A 94 13.35 -0.85 9.23
C THR A 94 13.74 -0.76 7.75
N GLY A 95 13.32 0.30 7.09
CA GLY A 95 13.61 0.54 5.68
C GLY A 95 12.88 -0.41 4.73
N GLN A 96 11.84 -1.07 5.18
CA GLN A 96 11.16 -2.10 4.42
C GLN A 96 9.83 -1.62 3.86
N GLN A 97 9.42 -2.25 2.76
CA GLN A 97 8.11 -2.06 2.14
C GLN A 97 7.29 -3.32 2.39
N LEU A 98 6.16 -3.17 3.05
CA LEU A 98 5.24 -4.28 3.28
C LEU A 98 4.06 -4.15 2.33
N ASN A 99 3.89 -5.10 1.43
CA ASN A 99 2.75 -5.15 0.52
C ASN A 99 1.52 -5.69 1.26
N VAL A 100 0.44 -4.93 1.24
CA VAL A 100 -0.89 -5.35 1.72
C VAL A 100 -1.84 -5.25 0.53
N SER A 101 -1.80 -6.26 -0.33
CA SER A 101 -2.40 -6.17 -1.66
C SER A 101 -3.13 -7.44 -2.10
N GLY A 102 -3.24 -8.45 -1.24
CA GLY A 102 -3.86 -9.72 -1.62
C GLY A 102 -3.14 -10.45 -2.75
N GLY A 103 -1.86 -10.14 -2.97
CA GLY A 103 -1.07 -10.73 -4.06
C GLY A 103 -1.31 -10.09 -5.42
N TYR A 104 -1.82 -8.87 -5.46
CA TYR A 104 -2.04 -8.15 -6.72
C TYR A 104 -0.76 -8.08 -7.55
N GLY A 105 -0.84 -8.55 -8.79
CA GLY A 105 0.27 -8.47 -9.74
C GLY A 105 1.40 -9.50 -9.54
N LEU A 106 1.19 -10.51 -8.71
CA LEU A 106 2.15 -11.60 -8.61
C LEU A 106 2.21 -12.43 -9.89
#